data_7587047b1f17c167774ccd151618505e
#
_entry.id   7587047b1f17c167774ccd151618505e
#
_cell.length_a   1.000
_cell.length_b   1.000
_cell.length_c   1.000
_cell.angle_alpha   90.00
_cell.angle_beta   90.00
_cell.angle_gamma   90.00
#
_symmetry.space_group_name_H-M   'P 1'
#
loop_
_entity.id
_entity.type
_entity.pdbx_description
1 polymer ?
#
loop_
_entity_poly.entity_id
_entity_poly.type
_entity_poly.pdbx_seq_one_letter_code
_entity_poly.pdbx_strand_id
1 'polypeptide(L)'
;MDDWNLVRTHDGKVGWVLTRPLSMAIPDEVAQYAEGHRITSYFPLGQVHDGDSVKNNWLWTTIIKGGQPYEFDSFRVFVWSLKHHRYETAYIERNVVGHYPVQVTNAGSMPSFSVVVEGVDGHLYRKTYTFDSYRIHMVTRELYDPAAKTDAPKLASNGSAAEQPAAKESWYARLKDRFHRFLR
;
A
#
# COMPACT_ATOMS: atom_id res chain seq x y z
N MET A 1 -25.68 6.33 11.23
CA MET A 1 -25.66 5.42 10.09
C MET A 1 -24.31 4.71 10.13
N ASP A 2 -24.26 3.40 10.05
CA ASP A 2 -22.99 2.69 10.09
C ASP A 2 -22.41 2.59 8.67
N ASP A 3 -21.13 2.97 8.53
CA ASP A 3 -20.41 2.91 7.26
C ASP A 3 -19.76 1.54 7.09
N TRP A 4 -19.85 1.00 5.87
CA TRP A 4 -19.30 -0.29 5.51
C TRP A 4 -18.31 -0.14 4.35
N ASN A 5 -17.20 -0.88 4.42
CA ASN A 5 -16.21 -0.98 3.35
C ASN A 5 -16.23 -2.38 2.73
N LEU A 6 -16.21 -2.43 1.40
CA LEU A 6 -15.95 -3.67 0.68
C LEU A 6 -14.45 -3.91 0.70
N VAL A 7 -14.03 -5.01 1.32
CA VAL A 7 -12.62 -5.35 1.46
C VAL A 7 -12.31 -6.68 0.77
N ARG A 8 -11.07 -6.81 0.31
CA ARG A 8 -10.52 -8.08 -0.16
C ARG A 8 -9.33 -8.44 0.70
N THR A 9 -9.34 -9.64 1.25
CA THR A 9 -8.22 -10.18 2.03
C THR A 9 -7.09 -10.64 1.12
N HIS A 10 -5.91 -10.85 1.69
CA HIS A 10 -4.73 -11.33 0.95
C HIS A 10 -4.95 -12.70 0.29
N ASP A 11 -5.76 -13.58 0.90
CA ASP A 11 -6.16 -14.89 0.37
C ASP A 11 -7.32 -14.81 -0.64
N GLY A 12 -7.70 -13.58 -1.05
CA GLY A 12 -8.67 -13.34 -2.13
C GLY A 12 -10.14 -13.34 -1.70
N LYS A 13 -10.46 -13.56 -0.42
CA LYS A 13 -11.84 -13.46 0.07
C LYS A 13 -12.33 -12.02 0.00
N VAL A 14 -13.57 -11.83 -0.39
CA VAL A 14 -14.22 -10.53 -0.52
C VAL A 14 -15.43 -10.46 0.41
N GLY A 15 -15.59 -9.33 1.11
CA GLY A 15 -16.72 -9.14 2.01
C GLY A 15 -16.87 -7.71 2.50
N TRP A 16 -18.01 -7.40 3.09
CA TRP A 16 -18.29 -6.11 3.71
C TRP A 16 -17.86 -6.13 5.18
N VAL A 17 -17.14 -5.07 5.58
CA VAL A 17 -16.68 -4.89 6.96
C VAL A 17 -17.08 -3.51 7.45
N LEU A 18 -17.52 -3.41 8.71
CA LEU A 18 -17.77 -2.11 9.35
C LEU A 18 -16.51 -1.25 9.33
N THR A 19 -16.69 0.04 9.03
CA THR A 19 -15.58 1.00 8.97
C THR A 19 -14.92 1.22 10.32
N ARG A 20 -15.69 1.24 11.42
CA ARG A 20 -15.21 1.57 12.76
C ARG A 20 -14.01 0.73 13.25
N PRO A 21 -13.95 -0.61 13.07
CA PRO A 21 -12.82 -1.41 13.51
C PRO A 21 -11.65 -1.41 12.51
N LEU A 22 -11.80 -0.76 11.34
CA LEU A 22 -10.72 -0.69 10.37
C LEU A 22 -9.77 0.46 10.72
N SER A 23 -8.49 0.14 10.81
CA SER A 23 -7.42 1.13 10.87
C SER A 23 -6.53 0.98 9.65
N MET A 24 -6.08 2.10 9.10
CA MET A 24 -5.09 2.07 8.03
C MET A 24 -3.72 1.73 8.62
N ALA A 25 -2.98 0.83 7.97
CA ALA A 25 -1.61 0.50 8.37
C ALA A 25 -0.59 1.59 7.98
N ILE A 26 -1.06 2.69 7.38
CA ILE A 26 -0.22 3.83 7.05
C ILE A 26 0.01 4.68 8.30
N PRO A 27 1.25 5.13 8.59
CA PRO A 27 1.53 5.98 9.75
C PRO A 27 0.77 7.30 9.69
N ASP A 28 0.35 7.82 10.85
CA ASP A 28 -0.35 9.11 10.95
C ASP A 28 0.50 10.26 10.39
N GLU A 29 1.83 10.18 10.53
CA GLU A 29 2.77 11.14 9.98
C GLU A 29 2.70 11.23 8.43
N VAL A 30 2.22 10.16 7.78
CA VAL A 30 1.95 10.16 6.32
C VAL A 30 0.50 10.54 6.05
N ALA A 31 -0.44 10.01 6.82
CA ALA A 31 -1.87 10.24 6.63
C ALA A 31 -2.26 11.72 6.70
N GLN A 32 -1.58 12.53 7.53
CA GLN A 32 -1.80 13.97 7.63
C GLN A 32 -1.65 14.72 6.31
N TYR A 33 -0.85 14.22 5.37
CA TYR A 33 -0.67 14.83 4.05
C TYR A 33 -1.86 14.61 3.10
N ALA A 34 -2.91 13.93 3.53
CA ALA A 34 -4.12 13.74 2.73
C ALA A 34 -4.88 15.06 2.51
N GLU A 35 -4.78 16.02 3.46
CA GLU A 35 -5.28 17.40 3.31
C GLU A 35 -6.75 17.47 2.85
N GLY A 36 -7.60 16.59 3.41
CA GLY A 36 -9.01 16.48 3.03
C GLY A 36 -9.31 15.62 1.81
N HIS A 37 -8.30 15.10 1.13
CA HIS A 37 -8.47 14.09 0.09
C HIS A 37 -8.68 12.71 0.70
N ARG A 38 -9.54 11.90 0.10
CA ARG A 38 -9.70 10.51 0.51
C ARG A 38 -8.58 9.66 -0.06
N ILE A 39 -7.86 8.95 0.80
CA ILE A 39 -6.90 7.92 0.38
C ILE A 39 -7.69 6.75 -0.20
N THR A 40 -7.41 6.39 -1.46
CA THR A 40 -8.11 5.31 -2.16
C THR A 40 -7.30 4.02 -2.18
N SER A 41 -5.96 4.12 -2.15
CA SER A 41 -5.08 2.98 -1.91
C SER A 41 -3.72 3.43 -1.34
N TYR A 42 -2.99 2.52 -0.70
CA TYR A 42 -1.63 2.75 -0.22
C TYR A 42 -0.83 1.44 -0.21
N PHE A 43 0.47 1.55 -0.47
CA PHE A 43 1.36 0.41 -0.62
C PHE A 43 2.74 0.75 -0.03
N PRO A 44 3.39 -0.19 0.69
CA PRO A 44 4.80 -0.04 1.06
C PRO A 44 5.67 -0.11 -0.21
N LEU A 45 6.64 0.81 -0.33
CA LEU A 45 7.54 0.95 -1.46
C LEU A 45 9.00 0.93 -0.98
N GLY A 46 9.47 -0.25 -0.58
CA GLY A 46 10.77 -0.41 0.02
C GLY A 46 10.84 0.06 1.48
N GLN A 47 12.00 -0.13 2.08
CA GLN A 47 12.25 0.14 3.50
C GLN A 47 13.54 0.94 3.69
N VAL A 48 13.58 1.74 4.77
CA VAL A 48 14.73 2.50 5.21
C VAL A 48 15.00 2.17 6.67
N HIS A 49 16.26 1.88 7.01
CA HIS A 49 16.71 1.68 8.38
C HIS A 49 17.16 3.03 8.97
N ASP A 50 16.56 3.39 10.10
CA ASP A 50 16.88 4.59 10.87
C ASP A 50 17.21 4.19 12.32
N GLY A 51 18.50 3.98 12.60
CA GLY A 51 18.94 3.35 13.84
C GLY A 51 18.32 1.96 14.02
N ASP A 52 17.66 1.73 15.14
CA ASP A 52 17.00 0.47 15.47
C ASP A 52 15.59 0.35 14.88
N SER A 53 15.12 1.38 14.18
CA SER A 53 13.78 1.39 13.58
C SER A 53 13.81 1.13 12.08
N VAL A 54 12.76 0.46 11.58
CA VAL A 54 12.55 0.24 10.15
C VAL A 54 11.33 1.04 9.74
N LYS A 55 11.51 1.92 8.75
CA LYS A 55 10.44 2.75 8.18
C LYS A 55 10.15 2.31 6.75
N ASN A 56 8.88 2.17 6.40
CA ASN A 56 8.48 1.95 5.01
C ASN A 56 8.43 3.27 4.26
N ASN A 57 8.89 3.29 3.02
CA ASN A 57 8.44 4.30 2.06
C ASN A 57 7.04 3.93 1.57
N TRP A 58 6.26 4.90 1.12
CA TRP A 58 4.85 4.70 0.80
C TRP A 58 4.49 5.26 -0.57
N LEU A 59 3.75 4.49 -1.33
CA LEU A 59 2.96 4.95 -2.45
C LEU A 59 1.51 5.02 -2.01
N TRP A 60 0.82 6.11 -2.28
CA TRP A 60 -0.62 6.17 -2.14
C TRP A 60 -1.30 6.80 -3.35
N THR A 61 -2.60 6.54 -3.48
CA THR A 61 -3.48 7.25 -4.40
C THR A 61 -4.56 7.97 -3.60
N THR A 62 -4.99 9.12 -4.09
CA THR A 62 -6.03 9.92 -3.45
C THR A 62 -7.05 10.44 -4.46
N ILE A 63 -8.24 10.78 -3.96
CA ILE A 63 -9.30 11.45 -4.74
C ILE A 63 -9.91 12.58 -3.92
N ILE A 64 -10.13 13.73 -4.57
CA ILE A 64 -10.76 14.90 -3.93
C ILE A 64 -12.26 14.67 -3.76
N LYS A 65 -12.94 14.24 -4.83
CA LYS A 65 -14.40 14.04 -4.85
C LYS A 65 -14.74 12.60 -5.16
N GLY A 66 -15.65 12.01 -4.38
CA GLY A 66 -16.25 10.73 -4.72
C GLY A 66 -17.27 10.85 -5.87
N GLY A 67 -17.66 9.69 -6.41
CA GLY A 67 -18.67 9.61 -7.49
C GLY A 67 -18.14 9.93 -8.88
N GLN A 68 -16.82 10.00 -9.04
CA GLN A 68 -16.17 10.10 -10.34
C GLN A 68 -16.11 8.73 -11.04
N PRO A 69 -16.04 8.67 -12.38
CA PRO A 69 -15.91 7.41 -13.11
C PRO A 69 -14.49 6.83 -13.09
N TYR A 70 -13.64 7.31 -12.20
CA TYR A 70 -12.25 6.88 -11.99
C TYR A 70 -11.95 6.73 -10.49
N GLU A 71 -10.89 6.04 -10.16
CA GLU A 71 -10.60 5.63 -8.78
C GLU A 71 -9.70 6.60 -8.02
N PHE A 72 -8.86 7.39 -8.74
CA PHE A 72 -8.01 8.40 -8.10
C PHE A 72 -7.67 9.54 -9.07
N ASP A 73 -7.42 10.72 -8.51
CA ASP A 73 -7.01 11.93 -9.26
C ASP A 73 -5.57 12.37 -8.95
N SER A 74 -4.92 11.69 -8.00
CA SER A 74 -3.53 11.97 -7.63
C SER A 74 -2.87 10.72 -7.06
N PHE A 75 -1.56 10.60 -7.28
CA PHE A 75 -0.73 9.65 -6.56
C PHE A 75 0.55 10.32 -6.06
N ARG A 76 1.06 9.85 -4.92
CA ARG A 76 2.21 10.44 -4.24
C ARG A 76 3.09 9.35 -3.65
N VAL A 77 4.41 9.58 -3.72
CA VAL A 77 5.41 8.74 -3.05
C VAL A 77 6.02 9.52 -1.90
N PHE A 78 6.03 8.89 -0.73
CA PHE A 78 6.68 9.38 0.47
C PHE A 78 7.90 8.55 0.78
N VAL A 79 8.97 9.21 1.17
CA VAL A 79 10.20 8.59 1.62
C VAL A 79 10.53 9.03 3.03
N TRP A 80 11.10 8.13 3.82
CA TRP A 80 11.64 8.49 5.12
C TRP A 80 12.99 9.17 4.93
N SER A 81 13.10 10.41 5.36
CA SER A 81 14.33 11.19 5.30
C SER A 81 15.20 10.89 6.51
N LEU A 82 16.35 10.23 6.31
CA LEU A 82 17.32 9.98 7.38
C LEU A 82 17.95 11.27 7.93
N LYS A 83 17.98 12.34 7.12
CA LYS A 83 18.51 13.64 7.54
C LYS A 83 17.57 14.38 8.48
N HIS A 84 16.25 14.29 8.21
CA HIS A 84 15.26 15.10 8.92
C HIS A 84 14.37 14.26 9.85
N HIS A 85 14.56 12.93 9.88
CA HIS A 85 13.77 11.95 10.66
C HIS A 85 12.26 12.15 10.52
N ARG A 86 11.82 12.33 9.27
CA ARG A 86 10.41 12.52 8.91
C ARG A 86 10.13 12.04 7.50
N TYR A 87 8.85 11.86 7.18
CA TYR A 87 8.42 11.61 5.81
C TYR A 87 8.49 12.88 4.95
N GLU A 88 8.99 12.71 3.74
CA GLU A 88 9.06 13.75 2.72
C GLU A 88 8.45 13.24 1.42
N THR A 89 7.85 14.15 0.65
CA THR A 89 7.33 13.80 -0.68
C THR A 89 8.48 13.70 -1.67
N ALA A 90 8.73 12.49 -2.18
CA ALA A 90 9.70 12.27 -3.25
C ALA A 90 9.10 12.53 -4.63
N TYR A 91 7.80 12.25 -4.79
CA TYR A 91 7.10 12.42 -6.07
C TYR A 91 5.61 12.65 -5.86
N ILE A 92 5.00 13.45 -6.72
CA ILE A 92 3.56 13.63 -6.78
C ILE A 92 3.14 13.91 -8.23
N GLU A 93 2.07 13.24 -8.66
CA GLU A 93 1.36 13.55 -9.89
C GLU A 93 -0.11 13.82 -9.55
N ARG A 94 -0.62 14.96 -10.01
CA ARG A 94 -1.99 15.44 -9.75
C ARG A 94 -2.77 15.58 -11.05
N ASN A 95 -4.08 15.73 -10.92
CA ASN A 95 -5.00 15.94 -12.03
C ASN A 95 -4.93 14.81 -13.06
N VAL A 96 -4.79 13.59 -12.59
CA VAL A 96 -4.85 12.38 -13.41
C VAL A 96 -6.26 11.79 -13.36
N VAL A 97 -6.66 11.12 -14.41
CA VAL A 97 -7.82 10.23 -14.44
C VAL A 97 -7.26 8.82 -14.23
N GLY A 98 -7.21 8.40 -12.99
CA GLY A 98 -6.50 7.19 -12.57
C GLY A 98 -7.41 6.01 -12.34
N HIS A 99 -6.98 4.83 -12.81
CA HIS A 99 -7.71 3.58 -12.72
C HIS A 99 -6.90 2.48 -12.03
N TYR A 100 -7.59 1.51 -11.42
CA TYR A 100 -6.93 0.30 -10.95
C TYR A 100 -6.63 -0.65 -12.12
N PRO A 101 -5.61 -1.50 -12.01
CA PRO A 101 -4.81 -1.75 -10.81
C PRO A 101 -3.64 -0.79 -10.63
N VAL A 102 -3.31 -0.51 -9.36
CA VAL A 102 -2.00 -0.02 -8.94
C VAL A 102 -1.18 -1.24 -8.50
N GLN A 103 0.03 -1.39 -9.03
CA GLN A 103 0.89 -2.53 -8.72
C GLN A 103 2.22 -2.04 -8.17
N VAL A 104 2.73 -2.72 -7.14
CA VAL A 104 4.03 -2.46 -6.55
C VAL A 104 4.85 -3.73 -6.57
N THR A 105 6.11 -3.61 -6.96
CA THR A 105 7.08 -4.70 -6.96
C THR A 105 8.28 -4.28 -6.12
N ASN A 106 8.48 -4.98 -5.01
CA ASN A 106 9.63 -4.79 -4.12
C ASN A 106 10.72 -5.84 -4.36
N ALA A 107 10.63 -6.57 -5.47
CA ALA A 107 11.63 -7.57 -5.86
C ALA A 107 12.81 -6.89 -6.56
N GLY A 108 14.03 -7.33 -6.20
CA GLY A 108 15.25 -6.80 -6.77
C GLY A 108 15.85 -5.63 -5.98
N SER A 109 16.85 -4.97 -6.58
CA SER A 109 17.59 -3.88 -5.94
C SER A 109 16.84 -2.54 -5.92
N MET A 110 15.86 -2.36 -6.79
CA MET A 110 15.08 -1.14 -6.91
C MET A 110 13.59 -1.47 -6.91
N PRO A 111 12.83 -0.98 -5.92
CA PRO A 111 11.39 -1.03 -5.94
C PRO A 111 10.81 -0.33 -7.17
N SER A 112 9.71 -0.86 -7.69
CA SER A 112 9.00 -0.26 -8.81
C SER A 112 7.50 -0.28 -8.57
N PHE A 113 6.78 0.61 -9.25
CA PHE A 113 5.33 0.60 -9.23
C PHE A 113 4.76 0.98 -10.60
N SER A 114 3.54 0.56 -10.85
CA SER A 114 2.80 1.01 -12.01
C SER A 114 1.41 1.49 -11.65
N VAL A 115 0.96 2.49 -12.39
CA VAL A 115 -0.39 3.06 -12.32
C VAL A 115 -1.02 3.06 -13.70
N VAL A 116 -2.33 2.91 -13.75
CA VAL A 116 -3.09 3.06 -14.99
C VAL A 116 -3.72 4.44 -15.00
N VAL A 117 -3.51 5.22 -16.06
CA VAL A 117 -4.08 6.55 -16.21
C VAL A 117 -4.62 6.73 -17.61
N GLU A 118 -5.70 7.50 -17.74
CA GLU A 118 -6.25 7.90 -19.01
C GLU A 118 -5.41 9.03 -19.63
N GLY A 119 -5.09 8.91 -20.89
CA GLY A 119 -4.42 9.94 -21.66
C GLY A 119 -5.40 11.00 -22.20
N VAL A 120 -4.86 12.09 -22.71
CA VAL A 120 -5.66 13.15 -23.36
C VAL A 120 -6.40 12.66 -24.60
N ASP A 121 -6.01 11.54 -25.15
CA ASP A 121 -6.60 10.84 -26.29
C ASP A 121 -7.72 9.85 -25.88
N GLY A 122 -8.05 9.79 -24.59
CA GLY A 122 -9.05 8.87 -24.02
C GLY A 122 -8.60 7.42 -23.93
N HIS A 123 -7.35 7.10 -24.24
CA HIS A 123 -6.81 5.76 -24.08
C HIS A 123 -6.20 5.57 -22.68
N LEU A 124 -6.28 4.33 -22.18
CA LEU A 124 -5.63 3.97 -20.94
C LEU A 124 -4.15 3.62 -21.16
N TYR A 125 -3.32 4.15 -20.30
CA TYR A 125 -1.88 3.90 -20.29
C TYR A 125 -1.42 3.36 -18.95
N ARG A 126 -0.60 2.32 -19.00
CA ARG A 126 0.19 1.88 -17.83
C ARG A 126 1.49 2.67 -17.81
N LYS A 127 1.67 3.47 -16.80
CA LYS A 127 2.93 4.15 -16.50
C LYS A 127 3.67 3.36 -15.44
N THR A 128 4.92 2.97 -15.73
CA THR A 128 5.79 2.27 -14.77
C THR A 128 6.89 3.19 -14.31
N TYR A 129 7.13 3.18 -13.00
CA TYR A 129 8.11 4.00 -12.33
C TYR A 129 9.07 3.12 -11.55
N THR A 130 10.35 3.51 -11.52
CA THR A 130 11.36 2.96 -10.61
C THR A 130 11.67 3.94 -9.50
N PHE A 131 11.97 3.39 -8.34
CA PHE A 131 12.34 4.15 -7.16
C PHE A 131 13.80 3.87 -6.81
N ASP A 132 14.64 4.88 -6.96
CA ASP A 132 16.04 4.85 -6.58
C ASP A 132 16.26 5.80 -5.40
N SER A 133 16.36 5.24 -4.20
CA SER A 133 16.63 5.92 -2.92
C SER A 133 15.69 7.08 -2.60
N TYR A 134 15.70 8.14 -3.39
CA TYR A 134 14.88 9.35 -3.21
C TYR A 134 14.30 9.87 -4.53
N ARG A 135 14.59 9.21 -5.64
CA ARG A 135 14.19 9.67 -6.97
C ARG A 135 13.24 8.69 -7.62
N ILE A 136 12.20 9.25 -8.22
CA ILE A 136 11.23 8.49 -9.00
C ILE A 136 11.44 8.81 -10.46
N HIS A 137 11.62 7.78 -11.28
CA HIS A 137 11.78 7.91 -12.71
C HIS A 137 10.71 7.10 -13.42
N MET A 138 9.97 7.73 -14.33
CA MET A 138 9.09 7.00 -15.24
C MET A 138 9.96 6.24 -16.25
N VAL A 139 9.78 4.91 -16.31
CA VAL A 139 10.57 4.02 -17.18
C VAL A 139 9.80 3.72 -18.45
N THR A 140 8.51 3.40 -18.34
CA THR A 140 7.68 3.07 -19.52
C THR A 140 6.31 3.73 -19.43
N ARG A 141 5.72 3.98 -20.61
CA ARG A 141 4.33 4.32 -20.79
C ARG A 141 3.80 3.49 -21.96
N GLU A 142 2.91 2.57 -21.67
CA GLU A 142 2.40 1.58 -22.61
C GLU A 142 0.87 1.64 -22.64
N LEU A 143 0.26 1.38 -23.81
CA LEU A 143 -1.19 1.22 -23.89
C LEU A 143 -1.62 0.10 -22.95
N TYR A 144 -2.68 0.34 -22.20
CA TYR A 144 -3.25 -0.61 -21.28
C TYR A 144 -4.61 -1.08 -21.76
N ASP A 145 -4.73 -2.39 -22.01
CA ASP A 145 -6.00 -3.02 -22.33
C ASP A 145 -6.52 -3.76 -21.08
N PRO A 146 -7.61 -3.30 -20.45
CA PRO A 146 -8.18 -3.97 -19.31
C PRO A 146 -8.74 -5.38 -19.63
N ALA A 147 -9.04 -5.66 -20.90
CA ALA A 147 -9.53 -6.97 -21.35
C ALA A 147 -8.40 -7.96 -21.65
N ALA A 148 -7.18 -7.47 -21.89
CA ALA A 148 -6.01 -8.35 -22.00
C ALA A 148 -5.81 -9.06 -20.66
N LYS A 149 -5.83 -10.39 -20.65
CA LYS A 149 -5.46 -11.18 -19.45
C LYS A 149 -4.07 -10.74 -19.03
N THR A 150 -4.01 -9.93 -18.00
CA THR A 150 -2.74 -9.62 -17.37
C THR A 150 -2.22 -10.94 -16.81
N ASP A 151 -1.16 -11.49 -17.38
CA ASP A 151 -0.37 -12.50 -16.70
C ASP A 151 0.03 -11.86 -15.37
N ALA A 152 -0.69 -12.20 -14.31
CA ALA A 152 -0.28 -11.82 -12.97
C ALA A 152 1.18 -12.25 -12.86
N PRO A 153 2.09 -11.37 -12.39
CA PRO A 153 3.46 -11.80 -12.18
C PRO A 153 3.36 -13.05 -11.31
N LYS A 154 3.81 -14.21 -11.85
CA LYS A 154 3.94 -15.42 -11.07
C LYS A 154 4.72 -15.01 -9.84
N LEU A 155 4.04 -14.91 -8.71
CA LEU A 155 4.71 -14.90 -7.42
C LEU A 155 5.60 -16.15 -7.48
N ALA A 156 6.90 -15.91 -7.61
CA ALA A 156 7.87 -16.98 -7.46
C ALA A 156 7.57 -17.59 -6.09
N SER A 157 6.99 -18.77 -6.11
CA SER A 157 6.86 -19.62 -4.93
C SER A 157 8.27 -20.05 -4.56
N ASN A 158 9.04 -19.18 -3.96
CA ASN A 158 10.22 -19.55 -3.24
C ASN A 158 9.74 -20.29 -1.99
N GLY A 159 9.51 -21.59 -2.19
CA GLY A 159 9.51 -22.56 -1.12
C GLY A 159 10.89 -22.54 -0.48
N SER A 160 11.04 -21.73 0.52
CA SER A 160 11.99 -21.92 1.60
C SER A 160 11.15 -21.81 2.87
N ALA A 161 10.83 -22.97 3.40
CA ALA A 161 10.36 -23.09 4.77
C ALA A 161 11.48 -22.56 5.66
N ALA A 162 11.43 -21.27 5.97
CA ALA A 162 12.16 -20.75 7.11
C ALA A 162 11.45 -21.31 8.34
N GLU A 163 12.14 -22.16 9.10
CA GLU A 163 11.75 -22.63 10.44
C GLU A 163 11.20 -21.44 11.23
N GLN A 164 9.93 -21.51 11.57
CA GLN A 164 9.34 -20.62 12.54
C GLN A 164 10.05 -20.87 13.88
N PRO A 165 10.62 -19.88 14.52
CA PRO A 165 11.03 -20.03 15.91
C PRO A 165 9.77 -20.36 16.73
N ALA A 166 9.88 -21.41 17.54
CA ALA A 166 8.83 -21.98 18.38
C ALA A 166 7.95 -20.88 19.00
N ALA A 167 6.65 -21.02 18.82
CA ALA A 167 5.63 -20.11 19.29
C ALA A 167 5.86 -19.82 20.79
N LYS A 168 6.20 -18.57 21.10
CA LYS A 168 6.14 -18.09 22.48
C LYS A 168 4.71 -18.26 22.94
N GLU A 169 4.51 -19.02 24.01
CA GLU A 169 3.21 -19.25 24.64
C GLU A 169 2.39 -17.95 24.68
N SER A 170 1.19 -18.04 24.11
CA SER A 170 0.27 -16.91 24.05
C SER A 170 0.07 -16.34 25.45
N TRP A 171 0.21 -15.02 25.62
CA TRP A 171 -0.02 -14.32 26.88
C TRP A 171 -1.41 -14.64 27.49
N TYR A 172 -2.37 -15.07 26.66
CA TYR A 172 -3.68 -15.57 27.09
C TYR A 172 -3.60 -16.86 27.91
N ALA A 173 -2.64 -17.74 27.65
CA ALA A 173 -2.44 -18.94 28.45
C ALA A 173 -1.99 -18.59 29.88
N ARG A 174 -1.12 -17.58 30.02
CA ARG A 174 -0.65 -17.08 31.31
C ARG A 174 -1.73 -16.37 32.13
N LEU A 175 -2.71 -15.77 31.49
CA LEU A 175 -3.83 -15.11 32.17
C LEU A 175 -4.81 -16.14 32.73
N LYS A 176 -5.04 -17.26 32.06
CA LYS A 176 -5.93 -18.32 32.49
C LYS A 176 -5.44 -19.05 33.73
N ASP A 177 -4.13 -19.29 33.81
CA ASP A 177 -3.51 -19.94 34.98
C ASP A 177 -3.48 -19.04 36.23
N ARG A 178 -3.48 -17.73 36.05
CA ARG A 178 -3.52 -16.77 37.16
C ARG A 178 -4.92 -16.66 37.76
N PHE A 179 -5.98 -16.83 37.00
CA PHE A 179 -7.36 -16.80 37.50
C PHE A 179 -7.77 -18.07 38.22
N HIS A 180 -7.19 -19.22 37.88
CA HIS A 180 -7.47 -20.48 38.61
C HIS A 180 -6.77 -20.60 39.98
N ARG A 181 -5.77 -19.75 40.30
CA ARG A 181 -5.11 -19.71 41.61
C ARG A 181 -5.81 -18.81 42.62
N PHE A 182 -6.77 -17.98 42.21
CA PHE A 182 -7.52 -17.09 43.09
C PHE A 182 -8.87 -17.65 43.56
N LEU A 183 -9.26 -18.82 43.11
CA LEU A 183 -10.52 -19.48 43.46
C LEU A 183 -10.34 -20.81 44.23
N ARG A 184 -9.27 -20.89 44.99
CA ARG A 184 -9.12 -21.93 46.02
C ARG A 184 -8.82 -21.30 47.37
#